data_1a0ca7c7f070317c59f6e77c39318ccd
#
_entry.id   1a0ca7c7f070317c59f6e77c39318ccd
#
_cell.length_a   1.000
_cell.length_b   1.000
_cell.length_c   1.000
_cell.angle_alpha   90.00
_cell.angle_beta   90.00
_cell.angle_gamma   90.00
#
_symmetry.space_group_name_H-M   'P 1'
#
loop_
_entity.id
_entity.type
_entity.pdbx_description
1 polymer ?
#
loop_
_entity_poly.entity_id
_entity_poly.type
_entity_poly.pdbx_seq_one_letter_code
_entity_poly.pdbx_strand_id
1 'polypeptide(L)'
;MSRLKRAGQVDSLAGFRTEKTEPTISSGLLKAARKSGQLDLSGRGLTEVPQDVYRLNIDTPEEAHQNVSFGVSDRWWEQTDLTKLLLSSNHLTQLSDDIRLLPALTTLDLHDNQLSSLPSALGELQELQQLRLSHNQLTSLPVEVCTLKNLCSITLQQNQLESLPDELGHLENLTQLDLSNNHLKGLPSSVGRLIRLQKLNLCHNNLSCLPATLAQLTNVKLLDCSNNQLTDIPASLSDMLALEQLYLRHNKLCLLPKLLAPALKELYVGNNSIEQLETEQETEQLACLTAISLLELRDNKIKILPEQITSLSTLTRLDLTNNDITTLPASLSLLPNLKLLLLEGNPLRGIRRDLLTKGTNELLKYLRGRIKEDPERADEGQTAMTLPSQARVNVHNINTLKSLIYSEKQAANIPDELFDAAADQSVTTVNFSKNQLTSIPPRLVEHLPSLSDINLGFNKLTCSPDICKFLQLMHIDLRNNQLRDLPSEMKNLTKLCSIILNYNRFKSFPEVLYQIVSLETVLLGNNQVDKVDPHRLMKLVHLSTLDLSNNDLLNIPPELGRCASLRCLSLEGNPFRTPRAAIVAKGTDAVLEYLRSRIPT
;
A
#
# COMPACT_ATOMS: atom_id res chain seq x y z
N MET A 1 -75.45 25.61 -19.23
CA MET A 1 -75.51 27.10 -19.14
C MET A 1 -74.09 27.59 -19.42
N SER A 2 -73.88 27.98 -20.61
CA SER A 2 -73.85 29.32 -21.18
C SER A 2 -72.65 30.13 -20.58
N ARG A 3 -71.81 30.71 -21.31
CA ARG A 3 -71.62 31.31 -22.63
C ARG A 3 -70.17 31.79 -22.76
N LEU A 4 -69.49 31.49 -23.84
CA LEU A 4 -69.28 32.30 -25.01
C LEU A 4 -68.24 33.45 -24.89
N LYS A 5 -67.14 33.25 -25.64
CA LYS A 5 -66.62 34.09 -26.74
C LYS A 5 -65.87 35.34 -26.35
N ARG A 6 -64.64 35.60 -26.85
CA ARG A 6 -64.12 35.98 -28.19
C ARG A 6 -62.62 36.06 -28.15
N ALA A 7 -61.82 35.51 -28.98
CA ALA A 7 -61.42 35.93 -30.34
C ALA A 7 -60.73 37.30 -30.39
N GLY A 8 -59.47 37.29 -30.78
CA GLY A 8 -58.69 38.41 -31.27
C GLY A 8 -57.23 38.06 -31.34
N GLN A 9 -56.79 37.54 -32.47
CA GLN A 9 -55.83 38.09 -33.44
C GLN A 9 -54.43 38.30 -32.88
N VAL A 10 -53.50 37.42 -33.26
CA VAL A 10 -52.46 37.60 -34.27
C VAL A 10 -51.66 38.90 -34.12
N ASP A 11 -50.43 38.75 -33.68
CA ASP A 11 -49.32 39.19 -34.52
C ASP A 11 -47.96 38.83 -33.88
N SER A 12 -47.17 38.46 -34.78
CA SER A 12 -45.75 38.62 -34.98
C SER A 12 -44.84 37.59 -34.31
N LEU A 13 -44.42 36.71 -35.14
CA LEU A 13 -43.07 36.20 -35.24
C LEU A 13 -42.01 37.25 -34.79
N ALA A 14 -41.53 37.07 -33.58
CA ALA A 14 -40.18 37.47 -33.25
C ALA A 14 -39.40 36.17 -33.02
N GLY A 15 -38.70 35.78 -34.07
CA GLY A 15 -37.67 34.76 -33.96
C GLY A 15 -36.63 35.23 -32.96
N PHE A 16 -36.69 34.71 -31.76
CA PHE A 16 -35.53 34.65 -30.91
C PHE A 16 -34.56 33.69 -31.58
N ARG A 17 -33.72 34.19 -32.49
CA ARG A 17 -32.39 33.64 -32.66
C ARG A 17 -31.76 33.74 -31.28
N THR A 18 -31.65 32.65 -30.56
CA THR A 18 -30.69 32.47 -29.52
C THR A 18 -29.34 32.62 -30.21
N GLU A 19 -28.81 33.85 -30.21
CA GLU A 19 -27.37 34.03 -30.39
C GLU A 19 -26.75 33.15 -29.32
N LYS A 20 -26.01 32.12 -29.74
CA LYS A 20 -25.09 31.43 -28.89
C LYS A 20 -24.09 32.49 -28.41
N THR A 21 -24.33 33.03 -27.22
CA THR A 21 -23.31 33.81 -26.51
C THR A 21 -22.17 32.85 -26.25
N GLU A 22 -21.09 33.01 -26.97
CA GLU A 22 -19.85 32.30 -26.67
C GLU A 22 -19.52 32.57 -25.20
N PRO A 23 -19.15 31.52 -24.44
CA PRO A 23 -18.78 31.68 -23.04
C PRO A 23 -17.52 32.55 -22.97
N THR A 24 -17.70 33.82 -22.68
CA THR A 24 -16.56 34.77 -22.56
C THR A 24 -15.87 34.55 -21.21
N ILE A 25 -14.58 34.24 -21.27
CA ILE A 25 -13.75 34.16 -20.06
C ILE A 25 -13.42 35.59 -19.61
N SER A 26 -13.45 35.86 -18.29
CA SER A 26 -13.09 37.17 -17.77
C SER A 26 -11.63 37.50 -18.12
N SER A 27 -11.38 38.73 -18.60
CA SER A 27 -10.03 39.19 -18.93
C SER A 27 -9.04 39.06 -17.78
N GLY A 28 -9.52 39.17 -16.54
CA GLY A 28 -8.70 38.99 -15.34
C GLY A 28 -8.15 37.55 -15.18
N LEU A 29 -8.91 36.52 -15.57
CA LEU A 29 -8.45 35.15 -15.58
C LEU A 29 -7.38 34.90 -16.64
N LEU A 30 -7.56 35.44 -17.84
CA LEU A 30 -6.56 35.32 -18.92
C LEU A 30 -5.26 36.05 -18.55
N LYS A 31 -5.33 37.22 -17.89
CA LYS A 31 -4.15 37.89 -17.34
C LYS A 31 -3.44 37.07 -16.27
N ALA A 32 -4.19 36.47 -15.33
CA ALA A 32 -3.62 35.62 -14.30
C ALA A 32 -2.95 34.38 -14.92
N ALA A 33 -3.56 33.79 -15.96
CA ALA A 33 -3.00 32.66 -16.68
C ALA A 33 -1.70 32.97 -17.40
N ARG A 34 -1.62 34.16 -18.08
CA ARG A 34 -0.39 34.63 -18.73
C ARG A 34 0.76 34.88 -17.75
N LYS A 35 0.45 35.22 -16.49
CA LYS A 35 1.45 35.43 -15.44
C LYS A 35 1.91 34.14 -14.77
N SER A 36 0.99 33.20 -14.57
CA SER A 36 1.25 31.94 -13.83
C SER A 36 1.60 30.75 -14.70
N GLY A 37 1.31 30.81 -16.02
CA GLY A 37 1.36 29.66 -16.91
C GLY A 37 0.30 28.59 -16.61
N GLN A 38 -0.75 28.91 -15.83
CA GLN A 38 -1.78 27.97 -15.44
C GLN A 38 -3.18 28.59 -15.62
N LEU A 39 -4.09 27.82 -16.21
CA LEU A 39 -5.49 28.21 -16.40
C LEU A 39 -6.40 27.13 -15.88
N ASP A 40 -7.23 27.46 -14.91
CA ASP A 40 -8.25 26.58 -14.35
C ASP A 40 -9.65 27.06 -14.74
N LEU A 41 -10.30 26.27 -15.58
CA LEU A 41 -11.67 26.45 -16.04
C LEU A 41 -12.58 25.29 -15.62
N SER A 42 -12.19 24.54 -14.60
CA SER A 42 -12.96 23.40 -14.12
C SER A 42 -14.32 23.82 -13.54
N GLY A 43 -15.33 22.98 -13.74
CA GLY A 43 -16.66 23.15 -13.13
C GLY A 43 -17.45 24.39 -13.59
N ARG A 44 -17.22 24.89 -14.80
CA ARG A 44 -17.87 26.10 -15.33
C ARG A 44 -19.05 25.83 -16.26
N GLY A 45 -19.38 24.57 -16.48
CA GLY A 45 -20.47 24.18 -17.38
C GLY A 45 -20.17 24.47 -18.85
N LEU A 46 -18.90 24.52 -19.25
CA LEU A 46 -18.49 24.79 -20.63
C LEU A 46 -18.89 23.63 -21.54
N THR A 47 -19.53 23.96 -22.67
CA THR A 47 -19.83 23.01 -23.75
C THR A 47 -18.74 22.96 -24.82
N GLU A 48 -17.95 24.01 -24.92
CA GLU A 48 -16.78 24.13 -25.79
C GLU A 48 -15.73 25.00 -25.13
N VAL A 49 -14.48 24.82 -25.51
CA VAL A 49 -13.36 25.63 -24.99
C VAL A 49 -13.36 26.96 -25.77
N PRO A 50 -13.42 28.12 -25.09
CA PRO A 50 -13.40 29.41 -25.76
C PRO A 50 -12.13 29.63 -26.56
N GLN A 51 -12.23 30.26 -27.73
CA GLN A 51 -11.12 30.52 -28.64
C GLN A 51 -9.98 31.34 -28.00
N ASP A 52 -10.30 32.23 -27.08
CA ASP A 52 -9.33 33.05 -26.34
C ASP A 52 -8.32 32.18 -25.55
N VAL A 53 -8.72 30.95 -25.14
CA VAL A 53 -7.82 30.02 -24.44
C VAL A 53 -6.72 29.52 -25.37
N TYR A 54 -7.09 29.12 -26.59
CA TYR A 54 -6.12 28.57 -27.55
C TYR A 54 -5.14 29.64 -28.03
N ARG A 55 -5.60 30.87 -28.10
CA ARG A 55 -4.80 32.03 -28.59
C ARG A 55 -4.01 32.73 -27.49
N LEU A 56 -4.08 32.23 -26.25
CA LEU A 56 -3.52 32.87 -25.06
C LEU A 56 -2.03 33.21 -25.20
N ASN A 57 -1.26 32.38 -25.89
CA ASN A 57 0.17 32.55 -26.10
C ASN A 57 0.48 33.41 -27.37
N ILE A 58 -0.51 33.62 -28.24
CA ILE A 58 -0.32 34.30 -29.54
C ILE A 58 -0.80 35.75 -29.49
N ASP A 59 -1.98 35.95 -28.88
CA ASP A 59 -2.61 37.27 -28.89
C ASP A 59 -1.92 38.19 -27.88
N THR A 60 -1.44 39.34 -28.39
CA THR A 60 -0.96 40.41 -27.52
C THR A 60 -2.14 41.01 -26.78
N PRO A 61 -2.03 41.28 -25.46
CA PRO A 61 -3.10 41.94 -24.71
C PRO A 61 -3.45 43.29 -25.36
N GLU A 62 -4.76 43.60 -25.45
CA GLU A 62 -5.23 44.91 -25.98
C GLU A 62 -4.55 46.10 -25.29
N GLU A 63 -4.15 45.93 -24.04
CA GLU A 63 -3.42 46.91 -23.24
C GLU A 63 -1.98 47.19 -23.74
N ALA A 64 -1.39 46.24 -24.49
CA ALA A 64 -0.05 46.44 -25.09
C ALA A 64 -0.05 47.55 -26.16
N HIS A 65 -1.20 47.83 -26.75
CA HIS A 65 -1.37 48.87 -27.74
C HIS A 65 -1.73 50.25 -27.13
N GLN A 66 -2.13 50.32 -25.86
CA GLN A 66 -2.61 51.56 -25.24
C GLN A 66 -1.65 52.23 -24.25
N ASN A 67 -0.63 51.50 -23.74
CA ASN A 67 0.25 52.04 -22.69
C ASN A 67 1.73 52.10 -23.10
N VAL A 68 2.16 53.25 -23.57
CA VAL A 68 3.59 53.63 -23.65
C VAL A 68 4.07 54.24 -22.31
N SER A 69 3.30 54.12 -21.24
CA SER A 69 3.64 54.64 -19.93
C SER A 69 4.28 53.53 -19.08
N PHE A 70 5.54 53.75 -18.72
CA PHE A 70 6.35 52.89 -17.85
C PHE A 70 5.82 52.83 -16.40
N GLY A 71 4.65 52.26 -16.20
CA GLY A 71 4.12 51.93 -14.88
C GLY A 71 4.51 50.48 -14.46
N VAL A 72 5.06 50.36 -13.28
CA VAL A 72 5.88 49.25 -12.74
C VAL A 72 5.15 47.91 -12.52
N SER A 73 3.89 47.68 -12.95
CA SER A 73 3.15 46.51 -12.52
C SER A 73 2.75 45.46 -13.57
N ASP A 74 2.75 45.77 -14.85
CA ASP A 74 2.31 44.83 -15.89
C ASP A 74 3.22 44.85 -17.13
N ARG A 75 4.36 44.20 -17.04
CA ARG A 75 5.26 43.99 -18.17
C ARG A 75 4.73 42.83 -19.02
N TRP A 76 4.00 43.14 -20.13
CA TRP A 76 3.44 42.14 -21.04
C TRP A 76 4.50 41.21 -21.67
N TRP A 77 5.77 41.58 -21.68
CA TRP A 77 6.90 40.77 -22.14
C TRP A 77 7.44 39.80 -21.10
N GLU A 78 6.93 39.81 -19.87
CA GLU A 78 7.22 38.79 -18.83
C GLU A 78 6.16 37.66 -18.80
N GLN A 79 5.43 37.46 -19.91
CA GLN A 79 4.43 36.41 -20.01
C GLN A 79 5.10 35.06 -20.02
N THR A 80 4.50 34.11 -19.32
CA THR A 80 4.84 32.71 -19.36
C THR A 80 3.86 31.96 -20.23
N ASP A 81 4.37 31.07 -21.08
CA ASP A 81 3.51 30.20 -21.87
C ASP A 81 2.63 29.34 -20.96
N LEU A 82 1.43 29.01 -21.45
CA LEU A 82 0.51 28.17 -20.71
C LEU A 82 1.06 26.73 -20.62
N THR A 83 1.39 26.33 -19.39
CA THR A 83 1.92 24.98 -19.10
C THR A 83 0.88 24.04 -18.52
N LYS A 84 -0.17 24.58 -17.88
CA LYS A 84 -1.26 23.78 -17.30
C LYS A 84 -2.62 24.32 -17.71
N LEU A 85 -3.44 23.45 -18.30
CA LEU A 85 -4.82 23.72 -18.66
C LEU A 85 -5.73 22.70 -17.98
N LEU A 86 -6.58 23.20 -17.08
CA LEU A 86 -7.55 22.39 -16.33
C LEU A 86 -8.96 22.72 -16.82
N LEU A 87 -9.63 21.73 -17.40
CA LEU A 87 -10.96 21.82 -18.02
C LEU A 87 -11.91 20.78 -17.45
N SER A 88 -11.59 20.19 -16.29
CA SER A 88 -12.35 19.10 -15.71
C SER A 88 -13.76 19.51 -15.29
N SER A 89 -14.66 18.54 -15.19
CA SER A 89 -16.05 18.71 -14.72
C SER A 89 -16.82 19.79 -15.49
N ASN A 90 -16.76 19.72 -16.82
CA ASN A 90 -17.52 20.53 -17.75
C ASN A 90 -18.43 19.65 -18.64
N HIS A 91 -18.98 20.21 -19.69
CA HIS A 91 -19.85 19.52 -20.66
C HIS A 91 -19.21 19.49 -22.06
N LEU A 92 -17.89 19.42 -22.13
CA LEU A 92 -17.17 19.42 -23.41
C LEU A 92 -17.47 18.15 -24.18
N THR A 93 -17.96 18.28 -25.42
CA THR A 93 -18.24 17.16 -26.32
C THR A 93 -17.11 16.92 -27.33
N GLN A 94 -16.31 17.92 -27.58
CA GLN A 94 -15.17 17.88 -28.49
C GLN A 94 -14.08 18.86 -28.04
N LEU A 95 -12.85 18.61 -28.48
CA LEU A 95 -11.70 19.50 -28.31
C LEU A 95 -11.28 19.99 -29.70
N SER A 96 -11.02 21.30 -29.85
CA SER A 96 -10.58 21.88 -31.13
C SER A 96 -9.15 21.48 -31.50
N ASP A 97 -8.86 21.37 -32.80
CA ASP A 97 -7.49 21.25 -33.32
C ASP A 97 -6.60 22.43 -32.94
N ASP A 98 -7.19 23.55 -32.54
CA ASP A 98 -6.45 24.73 -32.08
C ASP A 98 -5.68 24.48 -30.77
N ILE A 99 -5.86 23.34 -30.12
CA ILE A 99 -5.05 22.93 -28.94
C ILE A 99 -3.54 22.92 -29.29
N ARG A 100 -3.17 22.70 -30.53
CA ARG A 100 -1.78 22.78 -31.04
C ARG A 100 -1.12 24.15 -30.83
N LEU A 101 -1.94 25.22 -30.66
CA LEU A 101 -1.43 26.58 -30.41
C LEU A 101 -0.89 26.76 -28.97
N LEU A 102 -0.96 25.72 -28.15
CA LEU A 102 -0.47 25.68 -26.77
C LEU A 102 0.68 24.65 -26.60
N PRO A 103 1.80 24.78 -27.34
CA PRO A 103 2.84 23.74 -27.41
C PRO A 103 3.60 23.54 -26.10
N ALA A 104 3.58 24.51 -25.18
CA ALA A 104 4.25 24.45 -23.88
C ALA A 104 3.45 23.69 -22.81
N LEU A 105 2.26 23.15 -23.14
CA LEU A 105 1.46 22.40 -22.16
C LEU A 105 2.20 21.17 -21.65
N THR A 106 2.34 21.10 -20.33
CA THR A 106 2.85 19.93 -19.60
C THR A 106 1.73 19.11 -18.95
N THR A 107 0.62 19.77 -18.61
CA THR A 107 -0.55 19.13 -18.01
C THR A 107 -1.82 19.57 -18.71
N LEU A 108 -2.59 18.61 -19.20
CA LEU A 108 -3.93 18.82 -19.75
C LEU A 108 -4.92 17.94 -18.99
N ASP A 109 -5.88 18.56 -18.34
CA ASP A 109 -6.89 17.87 -17.56
C ASP A 109 -8.29 18.08 -18.17
N LEU A 110 -8.85 17.03 -18.72
CA LEU A 110 -10.14 16.96 -19.39
C LEU A 110 -11.08 15.95 -18.72
N HIS A 111 -10.77 15.51 -17.48
CA HIS A 111 -11.59 14.51 -16.83
C HIS A 111 -13.00 15.03 -16.54
N ASP A 112 -13.96 14.11 -16.44
CA ASP A 112 -15.35 14.41 -16.15
C ASP A 112 -15.96 15.39 -17.16
N ASN A 113 -15.97 14.98 -18.43
CA ASN A 113 -16.57 15.66 -19.56
C ASN A 113 -17.39 14.68 -20.42
N GLN A 114 -17.77 15.06 -21.63
CA GLN A 114 -18.58 14.27 -22.57
C GLN A 114 -17.84 14.06 -23.91
N LEU A 115 -16.51 14.04 -23.87
CA LEU A 115 -15.68 13.89 -25.08
C LEU A 115 -15.90 12.51 -25.70
N SER A 116 -16.30 12.47 -26.97
CA SER A 116 -16.44 11.24 -27.75
C SER A 116 -15.20 10.89 -28.58
N SER A 117 -14.38 11.87 -28.89
CA SER A 117 -13.14 11.73 -29.63
C SER A 117 -12.14 12.82 -29.24
N LEU A 118 -10.87 12.60 -29.60
CA LEU A 118 -9.78 13.58 -29.42
C LEU A 118 -9.27 14.00 -30.79
N PRO A 119 -8.82 15.27 -30.96
CA PRO A 119 -8.24 15.74 -32.20
C PRO A 119 -6.82 15.16 -32.39
N SER A 120 -6.43 14.89 -33.64
CA SER A 120 -5.06 14.47 -33.97
C SER A 120 -4.00 15.52 -33.60
N ALA A 121 -4.37 16.81 -33.62
CA ALA A 121 -3.53 17.92 -33.21
C ALA A 121 -3.00 17.82 -31.77
N LEU A 122 -3.63 16.98 -30.91
CA LEU A 122 -3.14 16.71 -29.56
C LEU A 122 -1.73 16.11 -29.57
N GLY A 123 -1.36 15.36 -30.62
CA GLY A 123 -0.03 14.79 -30.82
C GLY A 123 1.08 15.84 -31.05
N GLU A 124 0.72 17.10 -31.31
CA GLU A 124 1.70 18.19 -31.46
C GLU A 124 2.21 18.75 -30.12
N LEU A 125 1.54 18.41 -28.99
CA LEU A 125 1.91 18.87 -27.64
C LEU A 125 3.09 18.09 -27.06
N GLN A 126 4.27 18.24 -27.64
CA GLN A 126 5.45 17.42 -27.34
C GLN A 126 5.97 17.57 -25.89
N GLU A 127 5.63 18.67 -25.18
CA GLU A 127 6.00 18.89 -23.78
C GLU A 127 5.02 18.25 -22.79
N LEU A 128 3.93 17.63 -23.27
CA LEU A 128 2.88 17.07 -22.43
C LEU A 128 3.41 15.88 -21.60
N GLN A 129 3.27 15.97 -20.28
CA GLN A 129 3.68 14.96 -19.30
C GLN A 129 2.49 14.26 -18.65
N GLN A 130 1.38 14.98 -18.45
CA GLN A 130 0.18 14.46 -17.82
C GLN A 130 -1.05 14.76 -18.67
N LEU A 131 -1.77 13.69 -19.04
CA LEU A 131 -3.02 13.77 -19.80
C LEU A 131 -4.13 13.04 -19.03
N ARG A 132 -5.13 13.77 -18.55
CA ARG A 132 -6.24 13.22 -17.80
C ARG A 132 -7.51 13.25 -18.62
N LEU A 133 -8.02 12.08 -18.96
CA LEU A 133 -9.17 11.86 -19.84
C LEU A 133 -10.25 10.98 -19.21
N SER A 134 -10.12 10.68 -17.92
CA SER A 134 -11.08 9.82 -17.22
C SER A 134 -12.50 10.40 -17.23
N HIS A 135 -13.50 9.52 -17.11
CA HIS A 135 -14.91 9.92 -17.09
C HIS A 135 -15.31 10.75 -18.31
N ASN A 136 -15.12 10.16 -19.50
CA ASN A 136 -15.56 10.68 -20.79
C ASN A 136 -16.29 9.59 -21.59
N GLN A 137 -16.50 9.80 -22.87
CA GLN A 137 -17.20 8.88 -23.78
C GLN A 137 -16.30 8.45 -24.95
N LEU A 138 -14.97 8.44 -24.74
CA LEU A 138 -14.01 8.12 -25.77
C LEU A 138 -14.15 6.68 -26.23
N THR A 139 -14.30 6.47 -27.55
CA THR A 139 -14.39 5.14 -28.16
C THR A 139 -13.04 4.65 -28.70
N SER A 140 -12.14 5.56 -28.99
CA SER A 140 -10.78 5.27 -29.47
C SER A 140 -9.79 6.34 -29.03
N LEU A 141 -8.52 5.98 -29.05
CA LEU A 141 -7.40 6.90 -28.82
C LEU A 141 -6.74 7.17 -30.19
N PRO A 142 -6.55 8.45 -30.58
CA PRO A 142 -5.86 8.75 -31.85
C PRO A 142 -4.39 8.33 -31.78
N VAL A 143 -3.87 7.83 -32.90
CA VAL A 143 -2.49 7.34 -33.01
C VAL A 143 -1.47 8.44 -32.69
N GLU A 144 -1.79 9.68 -33.01
CA GLU A 144 -0.95 10.84 -32.79
C GLU A 144 -0.66 11.09 -31.29
N VAL A 145 -1.54 10.70 -30.37
CA VAL A 145 -1.27 10.75 -28.93
C VAL A 145 -0.08 9.87 -28.55
N CYS A 146 0.14 8.78 -29.30
CA CYS A 146 1.26 7.88 -29.08
C CYS A 146 2.63 8.47 -29.51
N THR A 147 2.65 9.65 -30.12
CA THR A 147 3.89 10.39 -30.45
C THR A 147 4.39 11.28 -29.31
N LEU A 148 3.64 11.41 -28.21
CA LEU A 148 3.95 12.25 -27.05
C LEU A 148 5.05 11.62 -26.18
N LYS A 149 6.30 11.77 -26.57
CA LYS A 149 7.45 11.09 -25.92
C LYS A 149 7.67 11.47 -24.47
N ASN A 150 7.24 12.67 -24.05
CA ASN A 150 7.39 13.15 -22.67
C ASN A 150 6.24 12.74 -21.74
N LEU A 151 5.23 12.04 -22.27
CA LEU A 151 4.06 11.64 -21.48
C LEU A 151 4.45 10.60 -20.42
N CYS A 152 4.27 10.97 -19.15
CA CYS A 152 4.58 10.13 -17.98
C CYS A 152 3.33 9.47 -17.37
N SER A 153 2.16 10.11 -17.52
CA SER A 153 0.90 9.62 -16.97
C SER A 153 -0.25 9.90 -17.92
N ILE A 154 -1.04 8.86 -18.20
CA ILE A 154 -2.31 8.98 -18.92
C ILE A 154 -3.39 8.24 -18.13
N THR A 155 -4.52 8.90 -17.90
CA THR A 155 -5.69 8.31 -17.26
C THR A 155 -6.85 8.26 -18.24
N LEU A 156 -7.34 7.06 -18.53
CA LEU A 156 -8.38 6.78 -19.52
C LEU A 156 -9.55 5.99 -18.91
N GLN A 157 -9.56 5.87 -17.57
CA GLN A 157 -10.60 5.09 -16.88
C GLN A 157 -11.99 5.71 -17.08
N GLN A 158 -12.99 4.84 -17.08
CA GLN A 158 -14.39 5.20 -17.31
C GLN A 158 -14.62 5.94 -18.64
N ASN A 159 -14.28 5.26 -19.72
CA ASN A 159 -14.54 5.62 -21.10
C ASN A 159 -15.23 4.44 -21.83
N GLN A 160 -15.29 4.48 -23.14
CA GLN A 160 -15.92 3.45 -24.00
C GLN A 160 -14.91 2.85 -24.98
N LEU A 161 -13.62 2.78 -24.59
CA LEU A 161 -12.56 2.28 -25.46
C LEU A 161 -12.76 0.78 -25.76
N GLU A 162 -12.82 0.41 -27.02
CA GLU A 162 -12.90 -0.99 -27.47
C GLU A 162 -11.53 -1.57 -27.82
N SER A 163 -10.59 -0.73 -28.24
CA SER A 163 -9.23 -1.10 -28.60
C SER A 163 -8.27 0.06 -28.35
N LEU A 164 -6.98 -0.25 -28.37
CA LEU A 164 -5.89 0.72 -28.27
C LEU A 164 -5.04 0.64 -29.55
N PRO A 165 -4.42 1.76 -29.97
CA PRO A 165 -3.56 1.75 -31.14
C PRO A 165 -2.31 0.90 -30.91
N ASP A 166 -1.81 0.27 -31.98
CA ASP A 166 -0.58 -0.52 -31.91
C ASP A 166 0.66 0.34 -31.61
N GLU A 167 0.59 1.64 -31.84
CA GLU A 167 1.64 2.60 -31.54
C GLU A 167 1.75 2.97 -30.08
N LEU A 168 0.85 2.49 -29.20
CA LEU A 168 0.86 2.78 -27.77
C LEU A 168 2.25 2.55 -27.13
N GLY A 169 2.98 1.53 -27.60
CA GLY A 169 4.32 1.21 -27.12
C GLY A 169 5.38 2.28 -27.38
N HIS A 170 5.09 3.34 -28.13
CA HIS A 170 6.00 4.48 -28.31
C HIS A 170 6.03 5.44 -27.12
N LEU A 171 5.09 5.32 -26.17
CA LEU A 171 5.05 6.13 -24.94
C LEU A 171 6.03 5.58 -23.88
N GLU A 172 7.32 5.51 -24.23
CA GLU A 172 8.36 4.83 -23.43
C GLU A 172 8.56 5.43 -22.02
N ASN A 173 8.17 6.68 -21.81
CA ASN A 173 8.30 7.36 -20.51
C ASN A 173 7.09 7.17 -19.58
N LEU A 174 6.08 6.44 -20.03
CA LEU A 174 4.86 6.23 -19.26
C LEU A 174 5.14 5.42 -17.99
N THR A 175 4.75 5.97 -16.84
CA THR A 175 4.91 5.32 -15.52
C THR A 175 3.60 4.79 -14.97
N GLN A 176 2.47 5.36 -15.38
CA GLN A 176 1.14 4.97 -14.95
C GLN A 176 0.17 4.95 -16.14
N LEU A 177 -0.56 3.86 -16.27
CA LEU A 177 -1.60 3.69 -17.28
C LEU A 177 -2.85 3.10 -16.63
N ASP A 178 -3.92 3.89 -16.59
CA ASP A 178 -5.21 3.45 -16.08
C ASP A 178 -6.22 3.36 -17.24
N LEU A 179 -6.63 2.15 -17.55
CA LEU A 179 -7.58 1.78 -18.60
C LEU A 179 -8.85 1.14 -18.02
N SER A 180 -9.04 1.24 -16.70
CA SER A 180 -10.15 0.59 -16.03
C SER A 180 -11.51 1.12 -16.50
N ASN A 181 -12.53 0.28 -16.37
CA ASN A 181 -13.91 0.62 -16.77
C ASN A 181 -14.00 1.11 -18.23
N ASN A 182 -13.58 0.27 -19.15
CA ASN A 182 -13.69 0.43 -20.60
C ASN A 182 -14.28 -0.85 -21.21
N HIS A 183 -14.24 -0.99 -22.54
CA HIS A 183 -14.76 -2.14 -23.27
C HIS A 183 -13.66 -2.89 -24.05
N LEU A 184 -12.42 -2.82 -23.57
CA LEU A 184 -11.27 -3.42 -24.23
C LEU A 184 -11.41 -4.93 -24.35
N LYS A 185 -11.25 -5.47 -25.56
CA LYS A 185 -11.30 -6.90 -25.85
C LYS A 185 -9.91 -7.54 -25.85
N GLY A 186 -8.86 -6.75 -26.02
CA GLY A 186 -7.47 -7.15 -26.01
C GLY A 186 -6.54 -5.95 -25.84
N LEU A 187 -5.26 -6.22 -25.67
CA LEU A 187 -4.19 -5.23 -25.63
C LEU A 187 -3.28 -5.43 -26.84
N PRO A 188 -2.74 -4.34 -27.42
CA PRO A 188 -1.75 -4.47 -28.49
C PRO A 188 -0.46 -5.07 -27.94
N SER A 189 0.25 -5.86 -28.77
CA SER A 189 1.51 -6.47 -28.36
C SER A 189 2.61 -5.45 -28.02
N SER A 190 2.49 -4.25 -28.56
CA SER A 190 3.40 -3.12 -28.30
C SER A 190 3.38 -2.63 -26.85
N VAL A 191 2.35 -2.97 -26.07
CA VAL A 191 2.27 -2.60 -24.64
C VAL A 191 3.52 -3.04 -23.86
N GLY A 192 4.16 -4.13 -24.26
CA GLY A 192 5.40 -4.61 -23.66
C GLY A 192 6.59 -3.63 -23.77
N ARG A 193 6.53 -2.65 -24.68
CA ARG A 193 7.57 -1.62 -24.82
C ARG A 193 7.50 -0.51 -23.76
N LEU A 194 6.44 -0.46 -22.97
CA LEU A 194 6.27 0.52 -21.88
C LEU A 194 7.13 0.17 -20.65
N ILE A 195 8.43 0.02 -20.85
CA ILE A 195 9.37 -0.53 -19.85
C ILE A 195 9.48 0.26 -18.55
N ARG A 196 9.08 1.54 -18.53
CA ARG A 196 9.07 2.38 -17.32
C ARG A 196 7.76 2.29 -16.54
N LEU A 197 6.79 1.55 -17.04
CA LEU A 197 5.48 1.42 -16.41
C LEU A 197 5.62 0.75 -15.03
N GLN A 198 5.03 1.37 -14.01
CA GLN A 198 5.02 0.87 -12.64
C GLN A 198 3.63 0.37 -12.20
N LYS A 199 2.58 0.98 -12.75
CA LYS A 199 1.19 0.63 -12.46
C LYS A 199 0.41 0.48 -13.74
N LEU A 200 -0.24 -0.67 -13.91
CA LEU A 200 -1.15 -0.95 -15.01
C LEU A 200 -2.49 -1.42 -14.45
N ASN A 201 -3.52 -0.64 -14.69
CA ASN A 201 -4.88 -0.95 -14.27
C ASN A 201 -5.75 -1.25 -15.51
N LEU A 202 -6.22 -2.48 -15.60
CA LEU A 202 -7.06 -3.01 -16.68
C LEU A 202 -8.43 -3.50 -16.18
N CYS A 203 -8.77 -3.21 -14.91
CA CYS A 203 -9.97 -3.77 -14.30
C CYS A 203 -11.25 -3.28 -15.00
N HIS A 204 -12.30 -4.07 -14.91
CA HIS A 204 -13.59 -3.78 -15.56
C HIS A 204 -13.47 -3.51 -17.07
N ASN A 205 -12.98 -4.52 -17.79
CA ASN A 205 -12.93 -4.57 -19.26
C ASN A 205 -13.49 -5.91 -19.77
N ASN A 206 -13.32 -6.18 -21.06
CA ASN A 206 -13.78 -7.41 -21.72
C ASN A 206 -12.61 -8.28 -22.19
N LEU A 207 -11.46 -8.21 -21.52
CA LEU A 207 -10.24 -8.92 -21.90
C LEU A 207 -10.43 -10.44 -21.77
N SER A 208 -10.23 -11.18 -22.84
CA SER A 208 -10.25 -12.65 -22.85
C SER A 208 -8.87 -13.27 -22.67
N CYS A 209 -7.82 -12.57 -23.03
CA CYS A 209 -6.42 -12.98 -22.87
C CYS A 209 -5.52 -11.76 -22.66
N LEU A 210 -4.33 -12.00 -22.14
CA LEU A 210 -3.25 -11.02 -22.02
C LEU A 210 -2.15 -11.36 -23.02
N PRO A 211 -1.54 -10.37 -23.70
CA PRO A 211 -0.44 -10.63 -24.62
C PRO A 211 0.80 -11.09 -23.85
N ALA A 212 1.51 -12.07 -24.38
CA ALA A 212 2.76 -12.58 -23.78
C ALA A 212 3.83 -11.48 -23.61
N THR A 213 3.78 -10.43 -24.44
CA THR A 213 4.69 -9.28 -24.37
C THR A 213 4.57 -8.45 -23.09
N LEU A 214 3.48 -8.62 -22.29
CA LEU A 214 3.40 -8.02 -20.97
C LEU A 214 4.57 -8.41 -20.06
N ALA A 215 5.17 -9.57 -20.27
CA ALA A 215 6.38 -10.03 -19.59
C ALA A 215 7.56 -9.05 -19.66
N GLN A 216 7.61 -8.22 -20.71
CA GLN A 216 8.65 -7.22 -20.90
C GLN A 216 8.53 -6.02 -19.95
N LEU A 217 7.40 -5.88 -19.25
CA LEU A 217 7.14 -4.82 -18.27
C LEU A 217 7.82 -5.11 -16.93
N THR A 218 9.13 -5.13 -16.91
CA THR A 218 9.95 -5.55 -15.76
C THR A 218 9.87 -4.62 -14.55
N ASN A 219 9.33 -3.40 -14.69
CA ASN A 219 9.20 -2.41 -13.61
C ASN A 219 7.77 -2.32 -13.03
N VAL A 220 6.80 -3.04 -13.59
CA VAL A 220 5.43 -3.03 -13.07
C VAL A 220 5.38 -3.71 -11.72
N LYS A 221 4.92 -2.96 -10.72
CA LYS A 221 4.72 -3.41 -9.34
C LYS A 221 3.29 -3.83 -9.06
N LEU A 222 2.34 -3.18 -9.70
CA LEU A 222 0.91 -3.45 -9.56
C LEU A 222 0.28 -3.68 -10.93
N LEU A 223 -0.35 -4.86 -11.08
CA LEU A 223 -1.16 -5.22 -12.24
C LEU A 223 -2.56 -5.59 -11.77
N ASP A 224 -3.56 -4.83 -12.21
CA ASP A 224 -4.97 -5.12 -11.92
C ASP A 224 -5.69 -5.52 -13.21
N CYS A 225 -6.10 -6.78 -13.30
CA CYS A 225 -6.92 -7.35 -14.37
C CYS A 225 -8.27 -7.83 -13.87
N SER A 226 -8.73 -7.36 -12.70
CA SER A 226 -10.01 -7.78 -12.12
C SER A 226 -11.20 -7.44 -13.02
N ASN A 227 -12.28 -8.18 -12.89
CA ASN A 227 -13.51 -7.97 -13.65
C ASN A 227 -13.28 -7.95 -15.18
N ASN A 228 -12.73 -9.03 -15.67
CA ASN A 228 -12.50 -9.32 -17.08
C ASN A 228 -13.04 -10.72 -17.45
N GLN A 229 -12.65 -11.26 -18.56
CA GLN A 229 -13.06 -12.59 -19.03
C GLN A 229 -11.86 -13.54 -19.25
N LEU A 230 -10.79 -13.32 -18.49
CA LEU A 230 -9.56 -14.10 -18.61
C LEU A 230 -9.80 -15.57 -18.24
N THR A 231 -9.43 -16.47 -19.11
CA THR A 231 -9.49 -17.91 -18.88
C THR A 231 -8.16 -18.48 -18.45
N ASP A 232 -7.07 -17.80 -18.79
CA ASP A 232 -5.70 -18.19 -18.47
C ASP A 232 -4.80 -16.95 -18.34
N ILE A 233 -3.64 -17.14 -17.74
CA ILE A 233 -2.59 -16.13 -17.58
C ILE A 233 -1.33 -16.65 -18.27
N PRO A 234 -0.71 -15.87 -19.18
CA PRO A 234 0.49 -16.31 -19.86
C PRO A 234 1.62 -16.66 -18.88
N ALA A 235 2.23 -17.80 -19.03
CA ALA A 235 3.35 -18.24 -18.18
C ALA A 235 4.53 -17.25 -18.21
N SER A 236 4.69 -16.50 -19.31
CA SER A 236 5.68 -15.44 -19.47
C SER A 236 5.53 -14.29 -18.46
N LEU A 237 4.35 -14.11 -17.80
CA LEU A 237 4.21 -13.12 -16.72
C LEU A 237 5.19 -13.39 -15.56
N SER A 238 5.73 -14.58 -15.46
CA SER A 238 6.82 -14.91 -14.53
C SER A 238 8.06 -14.03 -14.69
N ASP A 239 8.28 -13.45 -15.87
CA ASP A 239 9.41 -12.57 -16.14
C ASP A 239 9.22 -11.13 -15.61
N MET A 240 8.04 -10.81 -15.08
CA MET A 240 7.76 -9.53 -14.42
C MET A 240 8.35 -9.51 -12.99
N LEU A 241 9.67 -9.36 -12.93
CA LEU A 241 10.44 -9.52 -11.68
C LEU A 241 10.11 -8.50 -10.57
N ALA A 242 9.56 -7.34 -10.91
CA ALA A 242 9.19 -6.32 -9.94
C ALA A 242 7.73 -6.41 -9.46
N LEU A 243 6.94 -7.36 -9.98
CA LEU A 243 5.52 -7.47 -9.68
C LEU A 243 5.30 -7.85 -8.21
N GLU A 244 4.71 -6.93 -7.44
CA GLU A 244 4.43 -7.11 -6.02
C GLU A 244 2.96 -7.46 -5.76
N GLN A 245 2.04 -6.93 -6.55
CA GLN A 245 0.59 -7.11 -6.38
C GLN A 245 -0.08 -7.46 -7.71
N LEU A 246 -0.84 -8.56 -7.71
CA LEU A 246 -1.58 -9.04 -8.88
C LEU A 246 -3.05 -9.27 -8.51
N TYR A 247 -3.95 -8.57 -9.20
CA TYR A 247 -5.39 -8.66 -9.02
C TYR A 247 -6.03 -9.32 -10.24
N LEU A 248 -6.68 -10.47 -10.01
CA LEU A 248 -7.33 -11.29 -11.03
C LEU A 248 -8.77 -11.68 -10.63
N ARG A 249 -9.36 -10.94 -9.67
CA ARG A 249 -10.73 -11.20 -9.20
C ARG A 249 -11.75 -11.10 -10.33
N HIS A 250 -12.84 -11.84 -10.20
CA HIS A 250 -13.94 -11.79 -11.17
C HIS A 250 -13.48 -12.02 -12.62
N ASN A 251 -12.84 -13.16 -12.84
CA ASN A 251 -12.45 -13.67 -14.15
C ASN A 251 -13.00 -15.09 -14.36
N LYS A 252 -12.51 -15.81 -15.33
CA LYS A 252 -12.92 -17.18 -15.68
C LYS A 252 -11.77 -18.20 -15.53
N LEU A 253 -10.82 -17.92 -14.62
CA LEU A 253 -9.68 -18.82 -14.39
C LEU A 253 -10.16 -20.15 -13.82
N CYS A 254 -9.68 -21.25 -14.39
CA CYS A 254 -9.97 -22.61 -13.92
C CYS A 254 -8.84 -23.21 -13.09
N LEU A 255 -7.62 -22.68 -13.23
CA LEU A 255 -6.42 -23.10 -12.51
C LEU A 255 -5.73 -21.91 -11.88
N LEU A 256 -4.97 -22.16 -10.82
CA LEU A 256 -4.07 -21.16 -10.27
C LEU A 256 -2.92 -20.90 -11.27
N PRO A 257 -2.64 -19.64 -11.65
CA PRO A 257 -1.59 -19.37 -12.61
C PRO A 257 -0.20 -19.73 -12.07
N LYS A 258 0.63 -20.37 -12.90
CA LYS A 258 2.03 -20.65 -12.56
C LYS A 258 2.87 -19.40 -12.75
N LEU A 259 3.26 -18.77 -11.64
CA LEU A 259 3.97 -17.50 -11.61
C LEU A 259 5.27 -17.63 -10.82
N LEU A 260 6.39 -17.63 -11.50
CA LEU A 260 7.74 -17.53 -10.92
C LEU A 260 8.10 -16.07 -10.59
N ALA A 261 7.20 -15.35 -9.92
CA ALA A 261 7.38 -13.93 -9.61
C ALA A 261 7.99 -13.78 -8.20
N PRO A 262 9.30 -13.61 -8.06
CA PRO A 262 9.99 -13.62 -6.77
C PRO A 262 9.62 -12.45 -5.85
N ALA A 263 9.10 -11.35 -6.41
CA ALA A 263 8.68 -10.18 -5.65
C ALA A 263 7.18 -10.18 -5.32
N LEU A 264 6.39 -11.14 -5.82
CA LEU A 264 4.94 -11.16 -5.65
C LEU A 264 4.56 -11.44 -4.19
N LYS A 265 3.99 -10.42 -3.55
CA LYS A 265 3.56 -10.44 -2.15
C LYS A 265 2.07 -10.71 -1.99
N GLU A 266 1.27 -10.23 -2.93
CA GLU A 266 -0.18 -10.26 -2.83
C GLU A 266 -0.79 -10.76 -4.13
N LEU A 267 -1.57 -11.85 -4.04
CA LEU A 267 -2.29 -12.44 -5.17
C LEU A 267 -3.78 -12.55 -4.83
N TYR A 268 -4.61 -11.92 -5.65
CA TYR A 268 -6.05 -11.88 -5.49
C TYR A 268 -6.73 -12.57 -6.68
N VAL A 269 -7.22 -13.78 -6.49
CA VAL A 269 -7.88 -14.60 -7.52
C VAL A 269 -9.31 -15.01 -7.12
N GLY A 270 -9.92 -14.24 -6.24
CA GLY A 270 -11.30 -14.46 -5.82
C GLY A 270 -12.31 -14.35 -6.96
N ASN A 271 -13.48 -14.98 -6.81
CA ASN A 271 -14.56 -14.96 -7.81
C ASN A 271 -14.09 -15.44 -9.20
N ASN A 272 -13.50 -16.64 -9.25
CA ASN A 272 -13.12 -17.36 -10.45
C ASN A 272 -13.78 -18.76 -10.47
N SER A 273 -13.27 -19.67 -11.26
CA SER A 273 -13.75 -21.05 -11.33
C SER A 273 -12.64 -22.07 -11.01
N ILE A 274 -11.72 -21.70 -10.13
CA ILE A 274 -10.58 -22.56 -9.77
C ILE A 274 -11.09 -23.76 -8.96
N GLU A 275 -10.85 -24.96 -9.47
CA GLU A 275 -11.21 -26.22 -8.80
C GLU A 275 -10.04 -26.86 -8.07
N GLN A 276 -8.82 -26.68 -8.59
CA GLN A 276 -7.60 -27.26 -8.07
C GLN A 276 -6.47 -26.22 -8.03
N LEU A 277 -5.65 -26.28 -7.00
CA LEU A 277 -4.48 -25.40 -6.84
C LEU A 277 -3.24 -25.99 -7.53
N GLU A 278 -3.19 -27.29 -7.67
CA GLU A 278 -2.16 -28.06 -8.37
C GLU A 278 -2.81 -29.18 -9.16
N THR A 279 -2.22 -29.58 -10.26
CA THR A 279 -2.64 -30.71 -11.08
C THR A 279 -1.59 -31.83 -11.02
N GLU A 280 -1.95 -33.05 -11.39
CA GLU A 280 -1.01 -34.19 -11.44
C GLU A 280 0.16 -33.95 -12.41
N GLN A 281 -0.03 -33.03 -13.38
CA GLN A 281 0.97 -32.67 -14.40
C GLN A 281 1.77 -31.43 -14.02
N GLU A 282 1.26 -30.61 -13.10
CA GLU A 282 1.88 -29.35 -12.65
C GLU A 282 1.82 -29.25 -11.11
N THR A 283 2.81 -29.81 -10.45
CA THR A 283 2.88 -29.92 -8.98
C THR A 283 3.66 -28.79 -8.31
N GLU A 284 4.14 -27.80 -9.08
CA GLU A 284 5.04 -26.75 -8.58
C GLU A 284 4.41 -25.34 -8.57
N GLN A 285 3.11 -25.21 -8.81
CA GLN A 285 2.46 -23.90 -8.88
C GLN A 285 2.58 -23.12 -7.58
N LEU A 286 2.31 -23.76 -6.44
CA LEU A 286 2.44 -23.14 -5.13
C LEU A 286 3.91 -22.88 -4.74
N ALA A 287 4.81 -23.79 -5.10
CA ALA A 287 6.24 -23.67 -4.77
C ALA A 287 6.89 -22.45 -5.45
N CYS A 288 6.32 -21.99 -6.57
CA CYS A 288 6.80 -20.80 -7.28
C CYS A 288 6.50 -19.46 -6.57
N LEU A 289 5.52 -19.44 -5.64
CA LEU A 289 5.08 -18.23 -4.93
C LEU A 289 5.92 -17.99 -3.66
N THR A 290 7.21 -17.83 -3.81
CA THR A 290 8.18 -17.82 -2.70
C THR A 290 8.07 -16.62 -1.75
N ALA A 291 7.56 -15.47 -2.21
CA ALA A 291 7.44 -14.24 -1.43
C ALA A 291 6.00 -13.91 -1.01
N ILE A 292 5.03 -14.78 -1.33
CA ILE A 292 3.62 -14.48 -1.12
C ILE A 292 3.28 -14.32 0.36
N SER A 293 2.70 -13.20 0.73
CA SER A 293 2.23 -12.92 2.08
C SER A 293 0.71 -12.97 2.20
N LEU A 294 0.00 -12.67 1.11
CA LEU A 294 -1.45 -12.69 1.02
C LEU A 294 -1.88 -13.47 -0.22
N LEU A 295 -2.67 -14.53 -0.01
CA LEU A 295 -3.30 -15.29 -1.07
C LEU A 295 -4.81 -15.32 -0.85
N GLU A 296 -5.55 -14.72 -1.78
CA GLU A 296 -7.00 -14.69 -1.77
C GLU A 296 -7.58 -15.58 -2.86
N LEU A 297 -8.31 -16.59 -2.42
CA LEU A 297 -8.94 -17.61 -3.28
C LEU A 297 -10.45 -17.73 -3.01
N ARG A 298 -11.06 -16.73 -2.37
CA ARG A 298 -12.48 -16.74 -2.01
C ARG A 298 -13.38 -16.88 -3.24
N ASP A 299 -14.57 -17.42 -3.04
CA ASP A 299 -15.58 -17.55 -4.09
C ASP A 299 -15.05 -18.27 -5.35
N ASN A 300 -14.44 -19.45 -5.13
CA ASN A 300 -13.98 -20.38 -6.16
C ASN A 300 -14.65 -21.76 -5.96
N LYS A 301 -14.16 -22.80 -6.59
CA LYS A 301 -14.69 -24.17 -6.52
C LYS A 301 -13.65 -25.18 -5.99
N ILE A 302 -12.74 -24.69 -5.14
CA ILE A 302 -11.65 -25.52 -4.61
C ILE A 302 -12.21 -26.59 -3.69
N LYS A 303 -11.90 -27.85 -3.99
CA LYS A 303 -12.38 -29.01 -3.23
C LYS A 303 -11.36 -29.54 -2.23
N ILE A 304 -10.08 -29.45 -2.59
CA ILE A 304 -8.96 -30.03 -1.82
C ILE A 304 -7.83 -28.99 -1.76
N LEU A 305 -7.28 -28.82 -0.56
CA LEU A 305 -6.02 -28.11 -0.36
C LEU A 305 -4.88 -29.11 -0.45
N PRO A 306 -3.90 -28.91 -1.34
CA PRO A 306 -2.76 -29.82 -1.46
C PRO A 306 -1.80 -29.65 -0.28
N GLU A 307 -1.05 -30.71 0.04
CA GLU A 307 -0.01 -30.67 1.08
C GLU A 307 1.09 -29.63 0.78
N GLN A 308 1.32 -29.37 -0.49
CA GLN A 308 2.28 -28.37 -1.00
C GLN A 308 1.97 -26.94 -0.57
N ILE A 309 0.79 -26.68 0.00
CA ILE A 309 0.48 -25.37 0.61
C ILE A 309 1.54 -24.96 1.65
N THR A 310 2.24 -25.92 2.24
CA THR A 310 3.32 -25.69 3.21
C THR A 310 4.56 -25.03 2.60
N SER A 311 4.72 -25.05 1.28
CA SER A 311 5.81 -24.33 0.58
C SER A 311 5.71 -22.80 0.73
N LEU A 312 4.49 -22.28 1.02
CA LEU A 312 4.23 -20.85 1.17
C LEU A 312 4.70 -20.33 2.54
N SER A 313 5.98 -20.44 2.84
CA SER A 313 6.56 -20.11 4.15
C SER A 313 6.38 -18.65 4.59
N THR A 314 6.20 -17.73 3.65
CA THR A 314 5.98 -16.29 3.90
C THR A 314 4.50 -15.91 4.10
N LEU A 315 3.57 -16.85 3.88
CA LEU A 315 2.14 -16.60 3.90
C LEU A 315 1.65 -16.17 5.28
N THR A 316 1.02 -15.00 5.35
CA THR A 316 0.42 -14.45 6.58
C THR A 316 -1.09 -14.48 6.56
N ARG A 317 -1.69 -14.39 5.37
CA ARG A 317 -3.14 -14.39 5.18
C ARG A 317 -3.54 -15.30 4.02
N LEU A 318 -4.44 -16.24 4.31
CA LEU A 318 -5.05 -17.13 3.33
C LEU A 318 -6.57 -17.00 3.43
N ASP A 319 -7.20 -16.58 2.35
CA ASP A 319 -8.65 -16.44 2.26
C ASP A 319 -9.22 -17.50 1.30
N LEU A 320 -9.95 -18.45 1.87
CA LEU A 320 -10.59 -19.57 1.17
C LEU A 320 -12.12 -19.53 1.34
N THR A 321 -12.66 -18.38 1.73
CA THR A 321 -14.11 -18.21 1.95
C THR A 321 -14.92 -18.63 0.73
N ASN A 322 -16.06 -19.30 0.95
CA ASN A 322 -16.98 -19.73 -0.11
C ASN A 322 -16.30 -20.58 -1.19
N ASN A 323 -15.72 -21.72 -0.78
CA ASN A 323 -15.23 -22.78 -1.65
C ASN A 323 -15.93 -24.09 -1.35
N ASP A 324 -15.53 -25.18 -2.00
CA ASP A 324 -16.09 -26.52 -1.81
C ASP A 324 -15.18 -27.43 -0.96
N ILE A 325 -14.36 -26.85 -0.09
CA ILE A 325 -13.36 -27.57 0.71
C ILE A 325 -14.07 -28.42 1.76
N THR A 326 -13.83 -29.74 1.71
CA THR A 326 -14.43 -30.71 2.66
C THR A 326 -13.50 -31.04 3.81
N THR A 327 -12.19 -31.04 3.57
CA THR A 327 -11.15 -31.39 4.54
C THR A 327 -9.97 -30.45 4.45
N LEU A 328 -9.29 -30.24 5.58
CA LEU A 328 -8.05 -29.47 5.63
C LEU A 328 -6.87 -30.41 5.87
N PRO A 329 -5.74 -30.25 5.16
CA PRO A 329 -4.54 -31.00 5.44
C PRO A 329 -3.97 -30.61 6.80
N ALA A 330 -3.51 -31.56 7.58
CA ALA A 330 -2.90 -31.28 8.87
C ALA A 330 -1.61 -30.46 8.74
N SER A 331 -0.90 -30.64 7.64
CA SER A 331 0.30 -29.89 7.25
C SER A 331 0.09 -28.35 7.18
N LEU A 332 -1.13 -27.88 6.97
CA LEU A 332 -1.46 -26.45 7.00
C LEU A 332 -1.02 -25.78 8.32
N SER A 333 -1.00 -26.56 9.42
CA SER A 333 -0.51 -26.11 10.73
C SER A 333 1.00 -25.91 10.81
N LEU A 334 1.74 -26.30 9.78
CA LEU A 334 3.20 -26.13 9.68
C LEU A 334 3.59 -24.78 9.06
N LEU A 335 2.63 -24.02 8.51
CA LEU A 335 2.88 -22.66 8.00
C LEU A 335 3.33 -21.73 9.13
N PRO A 336 4.59 -21.25 9.11
CA PRO A 336 5.19 -20.58 10.27
C PRO A 336 4.62 -19.19 10.52
N ASN A 337 4.15 -18.51 9.47
CA ASN A 337 3.77 -17.11 9.52
C ASN A 337 2.27 -16.87 9.35
N LEU A 338 1.46 -17.91 9.20
CA LEU A 338 0.03 -17.79 8.95
C LEU A 338 -0.71 -17.22 10.17
N LYS A 339 -1.24 -16.00 10.03
CA LYS A 339 -1.96 -15.27 11.08
C LYS A 339 -3.47 -15.31 10.88
N LEU A 340 -3.92 -15.29 9.64
CA LEU A 340 -5.33 -15.21 9.30
C LEU A 340 -5.67 -16.25 8.24
N LEU A 341 -6.57 -17.18 8.61
CA LEU A 341 -7.14 -18.20 7.73
C LEU A 341 -8.65 -18.07 7.73
N LEU A 342 -9.23 -17.72 6.59
CA LEU A 342 -10.66 -17.53 6.40
C LEU A 342 -11.21 -18.73 5.64
N LEU A 343 -12.22 -19.42 6.23
CA LEU A 343 -12.78 -20.67 5.72
C LEU A 343 -14.30 -20.67 5.70
N GLU A 344 -14.93 -19.53 5.98
CA GLU A 344 -16.39 -19.41 6.00
C GLU A 344 -17.00 -19.87 4.67
N GLY A 345 -18.19 -20.46 4.73
CA GLY A 345 -18.89 -20.94 3.52
C GLY A 345 -18.34 -22.21 2.89
N ASN A 346 -17.41 -22.95 3.55
CA ASN A 346 -16.93 -24.24 3.09
C ASN A 346 -17.67 -25.42 3.77
N PRO A 347 -17.96 -26.52 3.05
CA PRO A 347 -18.60 -27.71 3.62
C PRO A 347 -17.64 -28.61 4.40
N LEU A 348 -16.88 -28.03 5.35
CA LEU A 348 -15.85 -28.73 6.11
C LEU A 348 -16.44 -29.91 6.93
N ARG A 349 -15.93 -31.10 6.70
CA ARG A 349 -16.30 -32.31 7.44
C ARG A 349 -15.19 -32.63 8.45
N GLY A 350 -15.61 -32.99 9.68
CA GLY A 350 -14.66 -33.39 10.72
C GLY A 350 -14.01 -32.25 11.50
N ILE A 351 -14.36 -31.00 11.24
CA ILE A 351 -13.98 -29.83 12.03
C ILE A 351 -15.24 -29.24 12.66
N ARG A 352 -15.26 -29.09 13.97
CA ARG A 352 -16.40 -28.50 14.68
C ARG A 352 -16.52 -27.02 14.33
N ARG A 353 -17.73 -26.53 14.14
CA ARG A 353 -18.00 -25.10 13.85
C ARG A 353 -17.47 -24.16 14.94
N ASP A 354 -17.50 -24.61 16.20
CA ASP A 354 -16.95 -23.85 17.33
C ASP A 354 -15.44 -23.62 17.24
N LEU A 355 -14.69 -24.51 16.57
CA LEU A 355 -13.26 -24.31 16.29
C LEU A 355 -13.02 -23.24 15.22
N LEU A 356 -13.88 -23.16 14.21
CA LEU A 356 -13.78 -22.13 13.17
C LEU A 356 -14.07 -20.74 13.72
N THR A 357 -14.96 -20.63 14.72
CA THR A 357 -15.28 -19.35 15.38
C THR A 357 -14.24 -18.89 16.40
N LYS A 358 -13.42 -19.80 16.94
CA LYS A 358 -12.35 -19.50 17.91
C LYS A 358 -11.12 -18.84 17.29
N GLY A 359 -11.05 -18.78 15.95
CA GLY A 359 -9.99 -18.13 15.21
C GLY A 359 -8.88 -19.06 14.74
N THR A 360 -8.01 -18.50 13.91
CA THR A 360 -6.95 -19.22 13.17
C THR A 360 -6.02 -20.02 14.09
N ASN A 361 -5.59 -19.45 15.20
CA ASN A 361 -4.61 -20.08 16.09
C ASN A 361 -5.14 -21.40 16.71
N GLU A 362 -6.40 -21.41 17.14
CA GLU A 362 -6.99 -22.61 17.73
C GLU A 362 -7.23 -23.70 16.68
N LEU A 363 -7.59 -23.30 15.46
CA LEU A 363 -7.72 -24.22 14.34
C LEU A 363 -6.37 -24.86 13.96
N LEU A 364 -5.31 -24.07 13.89
CA LEU A 364 -3.96 -24.57 13.57
C LEU A 364 -3.44 -25.51 14.67
N LYS A 365 -3.70 -25.21 15.96
CA LYS A 365 -3.38 -26.14 17.07
C LYS A 365 -4.11 -27.48 16.92
N TYR A 366 -5.40 -27.43 16.60
CA TYR A 366 -6.20 -28.63 16.36
C TYR A 366 -5.65 -29.46 15.20
N LEU A 367 -5.28 -28.83 14.07
CA LEU A 367 -4.70 -29.52 12.93
C LEU A 367 -3.32 -30.12 13.25
N ARG A 368 -2.50 -29.41 14.04
CA ARG A 368 -1.19 -29.90 14.48
C ARG A 368 -1.30 -31.19 15.29
N GLY A 369 -2.33 -31.34 16.14
CA GLY A 369 -2.62 -32.55 16.88
C GLY A 369 -3.06 -33.75 16.02
N ARG A 370 -3.32 -33.52 14.73
CA ARG A 370 -3.70 -34.55 13.75
C ARG A 370 -2.57 -35.03 12.84
N ILE A 371 -1.40 -34.41 12.91
CA ILE A 371 -0.22 -34.88 12.19
C ILE A 371 0.15 -36.24 12.79
N LYS A 372 -0.06 -37.35 12.04
CA LYS A 372 0.43 -38.65 12.42
C LYS A 372 1.94 -38.64 12.26
N GLU A 373 2.66 -39.02 13.33
CA GLU A 373 4.06 -39.38 13.20
C GLU A 373 4.15 -40.57 12.26
N ASP A 374 4.92 -40.47 11.20
CA ASP A 374 5.13 -41.55 10.22
C ASP A 374 5.88 -42.70 10.92
N PRO A 375 5.34 -43.92 10.97
CA PRO A 375 5.99 -45.03 11.69
C PRO A 375 7.22 -45.60 10.97
N GLU A 376 7.57 -45.17 9.77
CA GLU A 376 8.68 -45.75 8.99
C GLU A 376 10.08 -45.17 9.28
N ARG A 377 10.27 -44.37 10.35
CA ARG A 377 11.59 -43.94 10.82
C ARG A 377 11.95 -44.39 12.24
N ALA A 378 11.31 -45.42 12.71
CA ALA A 378 11.64 -46.06 13.98
C ALA A 378 12.27 -47.42 13.72
N ASP A 379 13.50 -47.50 13.29
CA ASP A 379 14.37 -48.59 13.62
C ASP A 379 15.86 -48.19 13.54
N GLU A 380 16.40 -47.87 14.70
CA GLU A 380 17.75 -48.15 15.18
C GLU A 380 17.93 -47.55 16.60
N GLY A 381 17.93 -48.50 17.60
CA GLY A 381 18.63 -48.30 18.87
C GLY A 381 17.84 -47.85 20.09
N GLN A 382 17.16 -48.84 20.67
CA GLN A 382 16.90 -49.14 22.12
C GLN A 382 17.19 -48.05 23.18
N THR A 383 16.11 -47.85 23.98
CA THR A 383 16.06 -47.61 25.45
C THR A 383 16.58 -46.26 25.97
N ALA A 384 15.63 -45.41 26.34
CA ALA A 384 15.45 -44.87 27.71
C ALA A 384 14.38 -43.75 27.77
N MET A 385 13.47 -43.93 28.71
CA MET A 385 12.63 -42.97 29.42
C MET A 385 12.23 -41.66 28.73
N THR A 386 10.93 -41.53 28.53
CA THR A 386 10.10 -40.33 28.31
C THR A 386 10.67 -39.04 28.85
N LEU A 387 11.12 -38.15 27.91
CA LEU A 387 11.22 -36.71 28.05
C LEU A 387 10.47 -36.06 26.90
N PRO A 388 9.84 -34.85 27.07
CA PRO A 388 9.03 -34.21 26.01
C PRO A 388 9.90 -33.90 24.80
N SER A 389 9.38 -34.19 23.61
CA SER A 389 10.03 -34.06 22.32
C SER A 389 10.73 -32.71 22.15
N GLN A 390 12.06 -32.77 22.08
CA GLN A 390 12.93 -31.63 21.75
C GLN A 390 12.59 -31.15 20.35
N ALA A 391 12.31 -29.84 20.24
CA ALA A 391 12.10 -29.19 18.97
C ALA A 391 13.38 -29.31 18.11
N ARG A 392 13.28 -29.99 16.97
CA ARG A 392 14.37 -30.03 15.99
C ARG A 392 14.74 -28.62 15.59
N VAL A 393 16.02 -28.30 15.74
CA VAL A 393 16.64 -27.02 15.32
C VAL A 393 16.45 -26.89 13.81
N ASN A 394 15.74 -25.85 13.36
CA ASN A 394 15.60 -25.61 11.93
C ASN A 394 16.84 -24.88 11.39
N VAL A 395 17.90 -25.65 11.13
CA VAL A 395 19.21 -25.17 10.65
C VAL A 395 19.07 -24.41 9.33
N HIS A 396 18.06 -24.72 8.52
CA HIS A 396 17.82 -24.04 7.26
C HIS A 396 17.44 -22.56 7.45
N ASN A 397 16.62 -22.23 8.46
CA ASN A 397 16.27 -20.85 8.76
C ASN A 397 17.46 -20.04 9.27
N ILE A 398 18.36 -20.66 10.00
CA ILE A 398 19.60 -20.02 10.49
C ILE A 398 20.50 -19.65 9.31
N ASN A 399 20.67 -20.57 8.37
CA ASN A 399 21.57 -20.38 7.22
C ASN A 399 21.03 -19.41 6.17
N THR A 400 19.73 -19.47 5.88
CA THR A 400 19.11 -18.70 4.77
C THR A 400 18.58 -17.34 5.22
N LEU A 401 17.91 -17.28 6.38
CA LEU A 401 17.26 -16.08 6.87
C LEU A 401 18.11 -15.30 7.90
N LYS A 402 19.28 -15.83 8.30
CA LYS A 402 20.12 -15.29 9.35
C LYS A 402 19.35 -14.99 10.65
N SER A 403 18.34 -15.85 10.93
CA SER A 403 17.44 -15.68 12.06
C SER A 403 17.41 -16.93 12.94
N LEU A 404 17.48 -16.71 14.26
CA LEU A 404 17.37 -17.74 15.28
C LEU A 404 15.98 -17.62 15.95
N ILE A 405 15.10 -18.54 15.65
CA ILE A 405 13.71 -18.51 16.13
C ILE A 405 13.46 -19.68 17.08
N TYR A 406 13.12 -19.35 18.33
CA TYR A 406 12.67 -20.32 19.36
C TYR A 406 11.53 -19.71 20.18
N SER A 407 10.45 -19.38 19.49
CA SER A 407 9.27 -18.73 20.09
C SER A 407 8.17 -19.75 20.40
N GLU A 408 7.26 -19.40 21.33
CA GLU A 408 6.05 -20.17 21.67
C GLU A 408 6.31 -21.58 22.25
N LYS A 409 7.46 -21.80 22.86
CA LYS A 409 7.83 -23.12 23.43
C LYS A 409 7.56 -23.25 24.92
N GLN A 410 7.12 -22.17 25.58
CA GLN A 410 6.96 -22.11 27.04
C GLN A 410 8.23 -22.56 27.81
N ALA A 411 9.39 -22.40 27.19
CA ALA A 411 10.65 -22.86 27.73
C ALA A 411 11.23 -21.87 28.75
N ALA A 412 11.73 -22.39 29.85
CA ALA A 412 12.46 -21.60 30.84
C ALA A 412 13.91 -21.30 30.41
N ASN A 413 14.48 -22.17 29.59
CA ASN A 413 15.82 -22.04 29.03
C ASN A 413 15.81 -22.36 27.54
N ILE A 414 16.72 -21.75 26.79
CA ILE A 414 16.92 -22.04 25.36
C ILE A 414 17.94 -23.17 25.24
N PRO A 415 17.69 -24.22 24.44
CA PRO A 415 18.62 -25.32 24.24
C PRO A 415 19.98 -24.86 23.68
N ASP A 416 21.05 -25.41 24.22
CA ASP A 416 22.43 -25.04 23.81
C ASP A 416 22.73 -25.40 22.35
N GLU A 417 22.13 -26.44 21.83
CA GLU A 417 22.23 -26.91 20.44
C GLU A 417 21.83 -25.83 19.42
N LEU A 418 20.93 -24.92 19.81
CA LEU A 418 20.52 -23.78 18.98
C LEU A 418 21.64 -22.75 18.79
N PHE A 419 22.40 -22.50 19.85
CA PHE A 419 23.54 -21.58 19.80
C PHE A 419 24.69 -22.21 19.06
N ASP A 420 24.92 -23.53 19.23
CA ASP A 420 25.95 -24.27 18.49
C ASP A 420 25.66 -24.25 16.97
N ALA A 421 24.40 -24.42 16.58
CA ALA A 421 23.98 -24.34 15.18
C ALA A 421 24.09 -22.90 14.60
N ALA A 422 24.08 -21.89 15.45
CA ALA A 422 24.14 -20.48 15.05
C ALA A 422 25.56 -19.89 15.10
N ALA A 423 26.50 -20.54 15.78
CA ALA A 423 27.81 -20.01 16.10
C ALA A 423 28.64 -19.60 14.86
N ASP A 424 28.55 -20.38 13.77
CA ASP A 424 29.29 -20.14 12.51
C ASP A 424 28.45 -19.33 11.48
N GLN A 425 27.25 -18.91 11.86
CA GLN A 425 26.33 -18.22 10.97
C GLN A 425 26.19 -16.76 11.38
N SER A 426 26.22 -15.84 10.43
CA SER A 426 26.05 -14.40 10.70
C SER A 426 24.58 -14.09 11.04
N VAL A 427 24.07 -14.61 12.16
CA VAL A 427 22.69 -14.37 12.62
C VAL A 427 22.54 -12.90 13.02
N THR A 428 21.53 -12.26 12.47
CA THR A 428 21.20 -10.83 12.75
C THR A 428 19.91 -10.66 13.52
N THR A 429 19.00 -11.66 13.48
CA THR A 429 17.67 -11.59 14.09
C THR A 429 17.46 -12.74 15.06
N VAL A 430 16.99 -12.45 16.28
CA VAL A 430 16.63 -13.45 17.30
C VAL A 430 15.20 -13.26 17.74
N ASN A 431 14.42 -14.34 17.75
CA ASN A 431 13.07 -14.36 18.28
C ASN A 431 12.90 -15.47 19.32
N PHE A 432 12.90 -15.10 20.60
CA PHE A 432 12.64 -15.95 21.75
C PHE A 432 11.34 -15.58 22.49
N SER A 433 10.42 -14.94 21.78
CA SER A 433 9.15 -14.50 22.36
C SER A 433 8.26 -15.65 22.81
N LYS A 434 7.33 -15.37 23.74
CA LYS A 434 6.34 -16.31 24.27
C LYS A 434 6.97 -17.55 24.91
N ASN A 435 8.00 -17.34 25.72
CA ASN A 435 8.64 -18.34 26.56
C ASN A 435 8.49 -17.98 28.06
N GLN A 436 9.25 -18.63 28.91
CA GLN A 436 9.27 -18.35 30.36
C GLN A 436 10.66 -17.87 30.82
N LEU A 437 11.40 -17.20 29.95
CA LEU A 437 12.74 -16.71 30.25
C LEU A 437 12.70 -15.66 31.36
N THR A 438 13.57 -15.81 32.35
CA THR A 438 13.77 -14.85 33.44
C THR A 438 15.00 -13.99 33.23
N SER A 439 15.90 -14.39 32.37
CA SER A 439 17.12 -13.67 31.95
C SER A 439 17.44 -13.94 30.49
N ILE A 440 18.30 -13.12 29.90
CA ILE A 440 18.83 -13.34 28.55
C ILE A 440 19.83 -14.49 28.61
N PRO A 441 19.73 -15.49 27.71
CA PRO A 441 20.68 -16.61 27.69
C PRO A 441 22.12 -16.11 27.52
N PRO A 442 23.07 -16.48 28.40
CA PRO A 442 24.45 -16.01 28.30
C PRO A 442 25.15 -16.33 26.97
N ARG A 443 24.88 -17.50 26.42
CA ARG A 443 25.43 -17.96 25.14
C ARG A 443 25.00 -17.09 23.95
N LEU A 444 23.87 -16.38 24.06
CA LEU A 444 23.44 -15.43 23.04
C LEU A 444 24.49 -14.32 22.87
N VAL A 445 25.01 -13.83 23.97
CA VAL A 445 26.05 -12.78 23.99
C VAL A 445 27.38 -13.25 23.45
N GLU A 446 27.76 -14.50 23.73
CA GLU A 446 29.03 -15.07 23.34
C GLU A 446 29.12 -15.38 21.85
N HIS A 447 27.99 -15.86 21.24
CA HIS A 447 28.01 -16.39 19.89
C HIS A 447 27.43 -15.43 18.83
N LEU A 448 26.63 -14.44 19.21
CA LEU A 448 25.87 -13.57 18.26
C LEU A 448 26.11 -12.07 18.48
N PRO A 449 27.33 -11.57 18.37
CA PRO A 449 27.64 -10.15 18.63
C PRO A 449 27.09 -9.20 17.57
N SER A 450 26.66 -9.70 16.40
CA SER A 450 26.19 -8.92 15.25
C SER A 450 24.66 -8.75 15.18
N LEU A 451 23.95 -9.04 16.28
CA LEU A 451 22.48 -8.91 16.33
C LEU A 451 22.04 -7.47 16.06
N SER A 452 21.11 -7.34 15.11
CA SER A 452 20.38 -6.10 14.82
C SER A 452 18.97 -6.09 15.42
N ASP A 453 18.33 -7.26 15.53
CA ASP A 453 16.94 -7.40 15.95
C ASP A 453 16.79 -8.48 17.01
N ILE A 454 16.18 -8.13 18.13
CA ILE A 454 15.88 -9.08 19.20
C ILE A 454 14.44 -8.96 19.69
N ASN A 455 13.72 -10.08 19.67
CA ASN A 455 12.38 -10.18 20.24
C ASN A 455 12.37 -11.15 21.44
N LEU A 456 12.17 -10.58 22.63
CA LEU A 456 12.04 -11.27 23.91
C LEU A 456 10.66 -11.02 24.55
N GLY A 457 9.68 -10.58 23.75
CA GLY A 457 8.33 -10.31 24.22
C GLY A 457 7.66 -11.53 24.83
N PHE A 458 6.72 -11.32 25.74
CA PHE A 458 5.95 -12.38 26.41
C PHE A 458 6.84 -13.40 27.15
N ASN A 459 7.72 -12.89 27.99
CA ASN A 459 8.58 -13.68 28.89
C ASN A 459 8.38 -13.23 30.35
N LYS A 460 9.28 -13.61 31.23
CA LYS A 460 9.27 -13.28 32.67
C LYS A 460 10.48 -12.44 33.08
N LEU A 461 11.04 -11.66 32.15
CA LEU A 461 12.22 -10.85 32.41
C LEU A 461 11.92 -9.77 33.46
N THR A 462 12.75 -9.68 34.49
CA THR A 462 12.69 -8.64 35.51
C THR A 462 13.78 -7.57 35.34
N CYS A 463 14.86 -7.94 34.70
CA CYS A 463 15.98 -7.06 34.28
C CYS A 463 16.61 -7.61 32.99
N SER A 464 17.38 -6.78 32.30
CA SER A 464 18.01 -7.15 31.02
C SER A 464 19.41 -6.54 30.83
N PRO A 465 20.36 -6.72 31.80
CA PRO A 465 21.66 -6.07 31.72
C PRO A 465 22.47 -6.50 30.50
N ASP A 466 22.33 -7.77 30.09
CA ASP A 466 23.12 -8.32 28.99
C ASP A 466 22.74 -7.80 27.60
N ILE A 467 21.57 -7.18 27.46
CA ILE A 467 21.13 -6.58 26.18
C ILE A 467 22.08 -5.47 25.71
N CYS A 468 22.76 -4.81 26.64
CA CYS A 468 23.70 -3.73 26.39
C CYS A 468 24.99 -4.16 25.66
N LYS A 469 25.24 -5.49 25.60
CA LYS A 469 26.39 -6.06 24.95
C LYS A 469 26.25 -6.14 23.43
N PHE A 470 25.05 -6.04 22.89
CA PHE A 470 24.76 -6.12 21.47
C PHE A 470 24.80 -4.74 20.80
N LEU A 471 25.98 -4.23 20.53
CA LEU A 471 26.20 -2.86 20.04
C LEU A 471 25.62 -2.57 18.63
N GLN A 472 25.18 -3.60 17.90
CA GLN A 472 24.59 -3.47 16.57
C GLN A 472 23.05 -3.44 16.59
N LEU A 473 22.42 -3.54 17.77
CA LEU A 473 20.97 -3.57 17.89
C LEU A 473 20.32 -2.30 17.34
N MET A 474 19.33 -2.52 16.50
CA MET A 474 18.46 -1.50 15.92
C MET A 474 17.02 -1.63 16.45
N HIS A 475 16.56 -2.86 16.69
CA HIS A 475 15.18 -3.13 17.12
C HIS A 475 15.16 -4.08 18.33
N ILE A 476 14.45 -3.66 19.38
CA ILE A 476 14.28 -4.43 20.62
C ILE A 476 12.79 -4.54 20.97
N ASP A 477 12.31 -5.76 21.09
CA ASP A 477 10.96 -6.03 21.59
C ASP A 477 11.00 -6.75 22.94
N LEU A 478 10.60 -6.06 24.00
CA LEU A 478 10.54 -6.52 25.39
C LEU A 478 9.12 -6.44 25.94
N ARG A 479 8.12 -6.34 25.07
CA ARG A 479 6.70 -6.24 25.52
C ARG A 479 6.29 -7.42 26.40
N ASN A 480 5.35 -7.18 27.27
CA ASN A 480 4.75 -8.24 28.10
C ASN A 480 5.79 -9.01 28.92
N ASN A 481 6.59 -8.29 29.69
CA ASN A 481 7.55 -8.77 30.67
C ASN A 481 7.27 -8.18 32.06
N GLN A 482 8.22 -8.23 32.97
CA GLN A 482 8.10 -7.71 34.33
C GLN A 482 9.14 -6.62 34.64
N LEU A 483 9.59 -5.94 33.59
CA LEU A 483 10.64 -4.92 33.69
C LEU A 483 10.13 -3.70 34.46
N ARG A 484 10.99 -3.15 35.33
CA ARG A 484 10.72 -1.94 36.11
C ARG A 484 11.62 -0.79 35.70
N ASP A 485 12.80 -1.11 35.17
CA ASP A 485 13.79 -0.15 34.70
C ASP A 485 14.65 -0.79 33.60
N LEU A 486 15.44 0.03 32.91
CA LEU A 486 16.41 -0.38 31.91
C LEU A 486 17.84 -0.08 32.39
N PRO A 487 18.82 -0.91 32.04
CA PRO A 487 20.21 -0.69 32.47
C PRO A 487 20.78 0.60 31.86
N SER A 488 21.57 1.32 32.64
CA SER A 488 22.20 2.60 32.23
C SER A 488 23.12 2.45 31.03
N GLU A 489 23.72 1.27 30.84
CA GLU A 489 24.63 0.91 29.78
C GLU A 489 23.97 0.88 28.40
N MET A 490 22.62 0.82 28.33
CA MET A 490 21.88 0.90 27.06
C MET A 490 22.17 2.19 26.28
N LYS A 491 22.65 3.25 26.92
CA LYS A 491 23.12 4.47 26.24
C LYS A 491 24.19 4.21 25.16
N ASN A 492 24.89 3.07 25.27
CA ASN A 492 25.93 2.66 24.32
C ASN A 492 25.36 2.06 23.03
N LEU A 493 24.05 1.77 22.98
CA LEU A 493 23.35 1.25 21.80
C LEU A 493 23.06 2.39 20.81
N THR A 494 24.10 2.92 20.18
CA THR A 494 24.03 4.12 19.32
C THR A 494 23.27 3.92 18.01
N LYS A 495 22.94 2.67 17.66
CA LYS A 495 22.16 2.30 16.46
C LYS A 495 20.71 1.98 16.75
N LEU A 496 20.29 2.00 18.02
CA LEU A 496 18.95 1.60 18.42
C LEU A 496 17.91 2.59 17.90
N CYS A 497 17.06 2.13 16.98
CA CYS A 497 16.00 2.92 16.35
C CYS A 497 14.62 2.66 17.00
N SER A 498 14.37 1.43 17.43
CA SER A 498 13.05 1.05 17.96
C SER A 498 13.14 0.19 19.22
N ILE A 499 12.35 0.59 20.22
CA ILE A 499 12.18 -0.19 21.46
C ILE A 499 10.71 -0.32 21.85
N ILE A 500 10.28 -1.55 22.09
CA ILE A 500 8.89 -1.88 22.46
C ILE A 500 8.89 -2.42 23.89
N LEU A 501 8.23 -1.68 24.80
CA LEU A 501 8.19 -1.92 26.24
C LEU A 501 6.75 -2.01 26.79
N ASN A 502 5.76 -2.12 25.91
CA ASN A 502 4.35 -2.21 26.30
C ASN A 502 4.11 -3.39 27.27
N TYR A 503 3.16 -3.24 28.19
CA TYR A 503 2.79 -4.28 29.17
C TYR A 503 3.97 -4.70 30.06
N ASN A 504 4.64 -3.73 30.67
CA ASN A 504 5.67 -3.94 31.68
C ASN A 504 5.26 -3.23 32.99
N ARG A 505 6.21 -2.93 33.87
CA ARG A 505 5.97 -2.33 35.19
C ARG A 505 6.77 -1.03 35.41
N PHE A 506 7.02 -0.27 34.34
CA PHE A 506 7.72 1.01 34.42
C PHE A 506 6.86 2.05 35.13
N LYS A 507 7.39 2.66 36.20
CA LYS A 507 6.72 3.73 36.97
C LYS A 507 7.10 5.13 36.45
N SER A 508 8.22 5.26 35.80
CA SER A 508 8.66 6.48 35.13
C SER A 508 9.19 6.16 33.74
N PHE A 509 9.27 7.17 32.90
CA PHE A 509 9.95 7.02 31.61
C PHE A 509 11.41 6.64 31.86
N PRO A 510 11.94 5.54 31.26
CA PRO A 510 13.30 5.07 31.54
C PRO A 510 14.35 6.13 31.22
N GLU A 511 15.14 6.51 32.20
CA GLU A 511 16.12 7.60 32.12
C GLU A 511 17.14 7.43 31.00
N VAL A 512 17.55 6.17 30.74
CA VAL A 512 18.52 5.85 29.70
C VAL A 512 18.01 6.14 28.31
N LEU A 513 16.70 6.04 28.04
CA LEU A 513 16.12 6.28 26.71
C LEU A 513 16.31 7.73 26.26
N TYR A 514 16.34 8.69 27.18
CA TYR A 514 16.63 10.10 26.86
C TYR A 514 18.06 10.32 26.33
N GLN A 515 18.95 9.34 26.48
CA GLN A 515 20.37 9.43 26.09
C GLN A 515 20.64 8.74 24.74
N ILE A 516 19.67 7.99 24.19
CA ILE A 516 19.81 7.25 22.93
C ILE A 516 19.22 8.09 21.80
N VAL A 517 20.04 8.95 21.20
CA VAL A 517 19.60 9.95 20.22
C VAL A 517 19.12 9.36 18.88
N SER A 518 19.45 8.11 18.61
CA SER A 518 19.03 7.37 17.39
C SER A 518 17.60 6.85 17.45
N LEU A 519 16.91 6.94 18.59
CA LEU A 519 15.54 6.42 18.74
C LEU A 519 14.54 7.13 17.86
N GLU A 520 13.80 6.35 17.11
CA GLU A 520 12.68 6.76 16.25
C GLU A 520 11.32 6.33 16.82
N THR A 521 11.30 5.17 17.48
CA THR A 521 10.06 4.57 18.02
C THR A 521 10.27 4.10 19.45
N VAL A 522 9.43 4.60 20.36
CA VAL A 522 9.36 4.17 21.75
C VAL A 522 7.91 3.84 22.10
N LEU A 523 7.64 2.56 22.40
CA LEU A 523 6.32 2.09 22.78
C LEU A 523 6.33 1.67 24.27
N LEU A 524 5.68 2.45 25.11
CA LEU A 524 5.56 2.28 26.57
C LEU A 524 4.11 2.15 27.04
N GLY A 525 3.17 1.86 26.16
CA GLY A 525 1.77 1.69 26.50
C GLY A 525 1.54 0.58 27.53
N ASN A 526 0.49 0.71 28.34
CA ASN A 526 0.13 -0.26 29.37
C ASN A 526 1.26 -0.49 30.41
N ASN A 527 1.75 0.60 30.99
CA ASN A 527 2.70 0.63 32.10
C ASN A 527 2.11 1.48 33.24
N GLN A 528 2.95 2.02 34.11
CA GLN A 528 2.59 2.88 35.26
C GLN A 528 3.33 4.21 35.21
N VAL A 529 3.69 4.70 34.03
CA VAL A 529 4.48 5.93 33.85
C VAL A 529 3.67 7.14 34.33
N ASP A 530 4.19 7.87 35.31
CA ASP A 530 3.54 9.01 35.94
C ASP A 530 3.90 10.36 35.31
N LYS A 531 5.09 10.46 34.70
CA LYS A 531 5.61 11.70 34.11
C LYS A 531 6.62 11.45 33.00
N VAL A 532 6.76 12.44 32.13
CA VAL A 532 7.79 12.52 31.08
C VAL A 532 8.46 13.90 31.14
N ASP A 533 9.75 13.95 30.81
CA ASP A 533 10.50 15.20 30.72
C ASP A 533 10.52 15.70 29.27
N PRO A 534 9.78 16.78 28.96
CA PRO A 534 9.67 17.28 27.57
C PRO A 534 10.98 17.86 27.05
N HIS A 535 11.80 18.47 27.94
CA HIS A 535 13.08 19.05 27.54
C HIS A 535 14.09 17.99 27.12
N ARG A 536 14.03 16.82 27.73
CA ARG A 536 14.86 15.68 27.37
C ARG A 536 14.33 14.95 26.14
N LEU A 537 13.00 14.83 25.98
CA LEU A 537 12.39 14.28 24.76
C LEU A 537 12.71 15.11 23.53
N MET A 538 12.75 16.44 23.64
CA MET A 538 13.15 17.32 22.51
C MET A 538 14.57 17.08 22.01
N LYS A 539 15.44 16.47 22.81
CA LYS A 539 16.81 16.10 22.39
C LYS A 539 16.82 14.86 21.49
N LEU A 540 15.75 14.06 21.51
CA LEU A 540 15.57 12.90 20.65
C LEU A 540 15.03 13.37 19.28
N VAL A 541 15.91 13.95 18.47
CA VAL A 541 15.54 14.63 17.21
C VAL A 541 14.95 13.69 16.14
N HIS A 542 15.14 12.39 16.27
CA HIS A 542 14.62 11.37 15.37
C HIS A 542 13.33 10.70 15.88
N LEU A 543 12.93 10.96 17.13
CA LEU A 543 11.77 10.31 17.74
C LEU A 543 10.49 10.72 17.03
N SER A 544 9.93 9.82 16.24
CA SER A 544 8.72 10.02 15.45
C SER A 544 7.48 9.40 16.08
N THR A 545 7.64 8.30 16.81
CA THR A 545 6.55 7.53 17.42
C THR A 545 6.77 7.35 18.92
N LEU A 546 5.84 7.84 19.73
CA LEU A 546 5.83 7.70 21.18
C LEU A 546 4.45 7.22 21.65
N ASP A 547 4.40 6.00 22.17
CA ASP A 547 3.19 5.45 22.79
C ASP A 547 3.30 5.47 24.31
N LEU A 548 2.45 6.25 24.95
CA LEU A 548 2.28 6.37 26.40
C LEU A 548 0.84 6.04 26.80
N SER A 549 0.07 5.35 25.95
CA SER A 549 -1.32 4.99 26.24
C SER A 549 -1.43 4.09 27.48
N ASN A 550 -2.55 4.20 28.20
CA ASN A 550 -2.83 3.38 29.39
C ASN A 550 -1.69 3.40 30.41
N ASN A 551 -1.29 4.60 30.83
CA ASN A 551 -0.31 4.85 31.88
C ASN A 551 -0.95 5.70 33.01
N ASP A 552 -0.14 6.19 33.95
CA ASP A 552 -0.58 6.96 35.11
C ASP A 552 -0.24 8.46 34.98
N LEU A 553 -0.15 8.99 33.76
CA LEU A 553 0.17 10.40 33.52
C LEU A 553 -0.93 11.31 34.06
N LEU A 554 -0.64 12.09 35.11
CA LEU A 554 -1.57 13.05 35.71
C LEU A 554 -1.59 14.38 34.96
N ASN A 555 -0.49 14.76 34.35
CA ASN A 555 -0.34 16.00 33.61
C ASN A 555 0.52 15.77 32.34
N ILE A 556 0.14 16.43 31.27
CA ILE A 556 0.94 16.47 30.04
C ILE A 556 1.60 17.84 29.97
N PRO A 557 2.95 17.91 30.01
CA PRO A 557 3.66 19.17 29.93
C PRO A 557 3.38 19.89 28.60
N PRO A 558 3.02 21.19 28.60
CA PRO A 558 2.77 21.96 27.37
C PRO A 558 3.98 21.97 26.43
N GLU A 559 5.19 21.94 26.98
CA GLU A 559 6.45 21.93 26.25
C GLU A 559 6.60 20.72 25.31
N LEU A 560 5.87 19.62 25.57
CA LEU A 560 5.81 18.46 24.68
C LEU A 560 5.32 18.87 23.27
N GLY A 561 4.50 19.91 23.18
CA GLY A 561 4.07 20.49 21.93
C GLY A 561 5.22 21.02 21.04
N ARG A 562 6.41 21.26 21.60
CA ARG A 562 7.61 21.68 20.86
C ARG A 562 8.42 20.51 20.25
N CYS A 563 8.05 19.26 20.54
CA CYS A 563 8.69 18.08 19.95
C CYS A 563 8.29 17.96 18.47
N ALA A 564 9.00 18.67 17.60
CA ALA A 564 8.66 18.77 16.17
C ALA A 564 8.84 17.45 15.39
N SER A 565 9.62 16.52 15.92
CA SER A 565 9.86 15.20 15.33
C SER A 565 8.69 14.23 15.49
N LEU A 566 7.85 14.41 16.52
CA LEU A 566 6.74 13.50 16.82
C LEU A 566 5.65 13.56 15.75
N ARG A 567 5.38 12.42 15.15
CA ARG A 567 4.31 12.20 14.16
C ARG A 567 3.16 11.34 14.72
N CYS A 568 3.51 10.46 15.66
CA CYS A 568 2.55 9.58 16.33
C CYS A 568 2.76 9.66 17.84
N LEU A 569 1.78 10.22 18.55
CA LEU A 569 1.76 10.34 20.00
C LEU A 569 0.46 9.76 20.54
N SER A 570 0.54 8.62 21.22
CA SER A 570 -0.61 7.95 21.85
C SER A 570 -0.63 8.25 23.34
N LEU A 571 -1.72 8.84 23.81
CA LEU A 571 -1.91 9.28 25.20
C LEU A 571 -3.23 8.76 25.82
N GLU A 572 -4.00 7.97 25.08
CA GLU A 572 -5.30 7.46 25.52
C GLU A 572 -5.16 6.65 26.81
N GLY A 573 -6.24 6.61 27.62
CA GLY A 573 -6.29 5.78 28.83
C GLY A 573 -5.46 6.29 30.01
N ASN A 574 -4.96 7.53 29.98
CA ASN A 574 -4.26 8.18 31.09
C ASN A 574 -5.22 9.05 31.93
N PRO A 575 -4.97 9.26 33.25
CA PRO A 575 -5.85 9.99 34.15
C PRO A 575 -5.74 11.52 34.04
N PHE A 576 -4.94 12.09 33.15
CA PHE A 576 -4.81 13.54 33.00
C PHE A 576 -6.15 14.20 32.59
N ARG A 577 -6.37 15.42 33.03
CA ARG A 577 -7.58 16.19 32.71
C ARG A 577 -7.43 17.06 31.48
N THR A 578 -6.21 17.41 31.11
CA THR A 578 -5.87 18.27 29.97
C THR A 578 -4.66 17.70 29.22
N PRO A 579 -4.75 17.56 27.91
CA PRO A 579 -5.87 17.87 26.99
C PRO A 579 -7.10 17.00 27.22
N ARG A 580 -8.32 17.50 26.88
CA ARG A 580 -9.54 16.71 27.00
C ARG A 580 -9.51 15.51 26.04
N ALA A 581 -10.18 14.42 26.42
CA ALA A 581 -10.27 13.20 25.60
C ALA A 581 -10.70 13.45 24.15
N ALA A 582 -11.59 14.43 23.92
CA ALA A 582 -12.02 14.84 22.59
C ALA A 582 -10.88 15.44 21.72
N ILE A 583 -9.84 16.01 22.33
CA ILE A 583 -8.65 16.51 21.62
C ILE A 583 -7.71 15.34 21.33
N VAL A 584 -7.51 14.46 22.32
CA VAL A 584 -6.69 13.26 22.16
C VAL A 584 -7.22 12.37 21.02
N ALA A 585 -8.54 12.20 20.95
CA ALA A 585 -9.19 11.43 19.89
C ALA A 585 -9.03 12.01 18.47
N LYS A 586 -8.66 13.30 18.33
CA LYS A 586 -8.38 13.92 17.02
C LYS A 586 -6.98 13.61 16.47
N GLY A 587 -6.15 12.93 17.26
CA GLY A 587 -4.83 12.50 16.86
C GLY A 587 -3.69 13.46 17.26
N THR A 588 -2.49 13.08 16.86
CA THR A 588 -1.24 13.70 17.30
C THR A 588 -1.15 15.19 17.04
N ASP A 589 -1.49 15.61 15.82
CA ASP A 589 -1.37 17.03 15.42
C ASP A 589 -2.24 17.95 16.28
N ALA A 590 -3.49 17.53 16.55
CA ALA A 590 -4.41 18.28 17.38
C ALA A 590 -3.93 18.37 18.83
N VAL A 591 -3.32 17.31 19.36
CA VAL A 591 -2.74 17.28 20.72
C VAL A 591 -1.53 18.21 20.79
N LEU A 592 -0.60 18.13 19.86
CA LEU A 592 0.61 18.96 19.83
C LEU A 592 0.27 20.45 19.64
N GLU A 593 -0.69 20.78 18.78
CA GLU A 593 -1.18 22.14 18.59
C GLU A 593 -1.81 22.70 19.86
N TYR A 594 -2.69 21.90 20.51
CA TYR A 594 -3.28 22.28 21.79
C TYR A 594 -2.22 22.54 22.86
N LEU A 595 -1.22 21.67 22.96
CA LEU A 595 -0.13 21.83 23.94
C LEU A 595 0.69 23.09 23.66
N ARG A 596 1.03 23.38 22.39
CA ARG A 596 1.72 24.61 21.99
C ARG A 596 0.97 25.87 22.40
N SER A 597 -0.36 25.87 22.26
CA SER A 597 -1.19 27.00 22.64
C SER A 597 -1.20 27.28 24.16
N ARG A 598 -0.69 26.35 24.97
CA ARG A 598 -0.63 26.44 26.43
C ARG A 598 0.76 26.77 26.97
N ILE A 599 1.77 26.86 26.11
CA ILE A 599 3.11 27.27 26.52
C ILE A 599 3.06 28.77 26.87
N PRO A 600 3.45 29.18 28.09
CA PRO A 600 3.53 30.60 28.41
C PRO A 600 4.52 31.29 27.47
N THR A 601 4.11 32.42 26.90
CA THR A 601 4.94 33.29 26.06
C THR A 601 6.02 33.97 26.86
#